data_64163eedd440cb1ccd36b6020817e968
#
_entry.id   64163eedd440cb1ccd36b6020817e968
#
_cell.length_a   1.000
_cell.length_b   1.000
_cell.length_c   1.000
_cell.angle_alpha   90.00
_cell.angle_beta   90.00
_cell.angle_gamma   90.00
#
_symmetry.space_group_name_H-M   'P 1'
#
loop_
_entity.id
_entity.type
_entity.pdbx_description
1 polymer ?
#
loop_
_entity_poly.entity_id
_entity_poly.type
_entity_poly.pdbx_seq_one_letter_code
_entity_poly.pdbx_strand_id
1 'polypeptide(L)'
;MSSAIDPYISVELNHEQPSESALEAIKRKARGAVERRELAAKNSYYGQIFNEAIPTSTDERKLVVLLSWLGARERDIEKYRQFYLGRGFDVLNVKTSPWDLLLPNVGARKISEDFVRFMIDKQYSNVLLHGFSVGGYMFGRLLLELDKHERGVRDKMLNSVRGIVFDSLVPFEGTCYGVANSITQNPIAAKIIEQILRFYLFIGHNIATKHYLEVSDKVWGGPLRCPTLFLNSKDDKISDHKVVEHLADVWSGFGIETHKMLVDNSPHVQLFRRHNQAYTESVDKFLKHVKLNQATTLTNTKQK
;
A
#
# COMPACT_ATOMS: atom_id res chain seq x y z
N MET A 1 10.07 37.87 12.69
CA MET A 1 9.23 36.65 12.72
C MET A 1 10.15 35.50 12.42
N SER A 2 10.52 34.75 13.47
CA SER A 2 11.49 33.65 13.43
C SER A 2 10.77 32.41 12.91
N SER A 3 11.20 31.86 11.75
CA SER A 3 10.77 30.56 11.27
C SER A 3 11.42 29.48 12.13
N ALA A 4 10.60 28.73 12.84
CA ALA A 4 11.05 27.58 13.62
C ALA A 4 11.66 26.53 12.65
N ILE A 5 12.94 26.24 12.81
CA ILE A 5 13.65 25.17 12.12
C ILE A 5 13.21 23.87 12.80
N ASP A 6 12.79 22.90 11.99
CA ASP A 6 12.40 21.56 12.37
C ASP A 6 13.51 20.90 13.22
N PRO A 7 13.24 20.45 14.47
CA PRO A 7 14.26 19.91 15.36
C PRO A 7 14.84 18.54 14.94
N TYR A 8 14.37 17.97 13.83
CA TYR A 8 14.83 16.67 13.31
C TYR A 8 15.93 16.75 12.25
N ILE A 9 16.36 17.96 11.86
CA ILE A 9 17.39 18.16 10.83
C ILE A 9 18.46 19.16 11.30
N SER A 10 19.22 18.77 12.32
CA SER A 10 20.49 19.44 12.64
C SER A 10 21.62 18.42 12.63
N VAL A 11 22.21 18.22 11.46
CA VAL A 11 23.53 17.60 11.34
C VAL A 11 24.40 18.59 10.55
N GLU A 12 25.41 19.16 11.22
CA GLU A 12 26.50 19.84 10.54
C GLU A 12 27.27 18.80 9.72
N LEU A 13 27.08 18.83 8.40
CA LEU A 13 27.81 17.99 7.45
C LEU A 13 28.75 18.82 6.64
N ASN A 14 30.01 18.41 6.62
CA ASN A 14 30.98 18.83 5.62
C ASN A 14 30.40 18.49 4.23
N HIS A 15 30.20 19.49 3.36
CA HIS A 15 29.55 19.40 2.08
C HIS A 15 30.43 18.73 1.03
N GLU A 16 30.52 17.41 1.03
CA GLU A 16 30.83 16.66 -0.19
C GLU A 16 29.56 16.09 -0.79
N GLN A 17 29.09 16.68 -1.88
CA GLN A 17 28.00 16.10 -2.67
C GLN A 17 28.48 14.76 -3.25
N PRO A 18 27.64 13.70 -3.24
CA PRO A 18 27.99 12.45 -3.91
C PRO A 18 28.28 12.72 -5.37
N SER A 19 29.32 12.10 -5.90
CA SER A 19 29.72 12.30 -7.29
C SER A 19 28.55 12.00 -8.22
N GLU A 20 28.38 12.78 -9.27
CA GLU A 20 27.34 12.60 -10.29
C GLU A 20 27.30 11.17 -10.84
N SER A 21 28.46 10.48 -10.85
CA SER A 21 28.63 9.08 -11.22
C SER A 21 27.92 8.09 -10.28
N ALA A 22 27.87 8.34 -8.96
CA ALA A 22 27.20 7.47 -8.00
C ALA A 22 25.68 7.57 -8.15
N LEU A 23 25.16 8.78 -8.35
CA LEU A 23 23.74 9.05 -8.58
C LEU A 23 23.26 8.39 -9.88
N GLU A 24 24.03 8.51 -10.96
CA GLU A 24 23.73 7.87 -12.25
C GLU A 24 23.82 6.34 -12.17
N ALA A 25 24.73 5.80 -11.38
CA ALA A 25 24.79 4.35 -11.14
C ALA A 25 23.53 3.83 -10.41
N ILE A 26 23.01 4.58 -9.43
CA ILE A 26 21.76 4.25 -8.72
C ILE A 26 20.58 4.33 -9.70
N LYS A 27 20.47 5.41 -10.48
CA LYS A 27 19.42 5.57 -11.49
C LYS A 27 19.45 4.47 -12.54
N ARG A 28 20.65 4.06 -13.01
CA ARG A 28 20.81 2.98 -13.99
C ARG A 28 20.39 1.63 -13.43
N LYS A 29 20.77 1.29 -12.18
CA LYS A 29 20.33 0.06 -11.52
C LYS A 29 18.81 0.01 -11.34
N ALA A 30 18.21 1.14 -10.94
CA ALA A 30 16.76 1.22 -10.76
C ALA A 30 16.01 1.13 -12.09
N ARG A 31 16.47 1.81 -13.16
CA ARG A 31 15.91 1.64 -14.52
C ARG A 31 15.98 0.20 -14.98
N GLY A 32 17.12 -0.47 -14.83
CA GLY A 32 17.26 -1.87 -15.18
C GLY A 32 16.39 -2.82 -14.32
N ALA A 33 16.04 -2.46 -13.10
CA ALA A 33 15.07 -3.20 -12.29
C ALA A 33 13.63 -2.99 -12.79
N VAL A 34 13.29 -1.77 -13.21
CA VAL A 34 12.00 -1.44 -13.82
C VAL A 34 11.84 -2.14 -15.17
N GLU A 35 12.86 -2.09 -16.03
CA GLU A 35 12.87 -2.79 -17.33
C GLU A 35 12.71 -4.31 -17.19
N ARG A 36 13.43 -4.94 -16.24
CA ARG A 36 13.24 -6.37 -15.92
C ARG A 36 11.84 -6.68 -15.43
N ARG A 37 11.23 -5.76 -14.69
CA ARG A 37 9.86 -5.88 -14.23
C ARG A 37 8.86 -5.72 -15.39
N GLU A 38 9.09 -4.79 -16.31
CA GLU A 38 8.29 -4.66 -17.53
C GLU A 38 8.37 -5.89 -18.41
N LEU A 39 9.57 -6.48 -18.55
CA LEU A 39 9.77 -7.73 -19.27
C LEU A 39 9.09 -8.91 -18.57
N ALA A 40 9.19 -8.98 -17.24
CA ALA A 40 8.50 -9.98 -16.43
C ALA A 40 6.97 -9.76 -16.46
N ALA A 41 6.49 -8.52 -16.51
CA ALA A 41 5.06 -8.20 -16.66
C ALA A 41 4.51 -8.50 -18.06
N LYS A 42 5.35 -8.44 -19.09
CA LYS A 42 4.98 -8.92 -20.45
C LYS A 42 4.91 -10.44 -20.52
N ASN A 43 5.70 -11.16 -19.71
CA ASN A 43 5.79 -12.61 -19.69
C ASN A 43 5.05 -13.28 -18.54
N SER A 44 4.78 -12.57 -17.47
CA SER A 44 3.91 -12.99 -16.36
C SER A 44 2.72 -12.04 -16.36
N TYR A 45 1.60 -12.55 -16.76
CA TYR A 45 0.32 -11.97 -16.38
C TYR A 45 0.41 -11.49 -14.93
N TYR A 46 -0.02 -10.26 -14.65
CA TYR A 46 -0.32 -9.81 -13.30
C TYR A 46 -1.04 -10.95 -12.60
N GLY A 47 -0.34 -11.69 -11.72
CA GLY A 47 -0.68 -13.01 -11.23
C GLY A 47 -2.16 -13.32 -11.34
N GLN A 48 -2.56 -13.90 -12.48
CA GLN A 48 -3.93 -14.30 -12.71
C GLN A 48 -4.26 -15.37 -11.69
N ILE A 49 -4.87 -14.92 -10.62
CA ILE A 49 -5.75 -15.78 -9.88
C ILE A 49 -7.11 -15.09 -9.91
N PHE A 50 -7.66 -15.06 -11.09
CA PHE A 50 -9.09 -14.88 -11.23
C PHE A 50 -9.73 -16.20 -10.81
N ASN A 51 -10.73 -16.13 -9.96
CA ASN A 51 -11.55 -17.29 -9.66
C ASN A 51 -12.33 -17.63 -10.94
N GLU A 52 -11.83 -18.55 -11.75
CA GLU A 52 -12.41 -18.92 -13.06
C GLU A 52 -13.84 -19.50 -12.96
N ALA A 53 -14.35 -19.69 -11.73
CA ALA A 53 -15.59 -20.42 -11.48
C ALA A 53 -16.89 -19.56 -11.59
N ILE A 54 -16.82 -18.24 -11.85
CA ILE A 54 -18.03 -17.40 -11.84
C ILE A 54 -18.15 -16.60 -13.13
N PRO A 55 -19.00 -17.02 -14.09
CA PRO A 55 -19.40 -16.19 -15.21
C PRO A 55 -20.50 -15.22 -14.76
N THR A 56 -20.13 -14.18 -14.02
CA THR A 56 -21.01 -13.06 -13.68
C THR A 56 -20.57 -11.83 -14.46
N SER A 57 -21.49 -10.91 -14.71
CA SER A 57 -21.15 -9.60 -15.25
C SER A 57 -20.08 -8.95 -14.37
N THR A 58 -19.16 -8.19 -14.94
CA THR A 58 -18.08 -7.49 -14.20
C THR A 58 -18.63 -6.60 -13.08
N ASP A 59 -19.88 -6.16 -13.18
CA ASP A 59 -20.56 -5.34 -12.18
C ASP A 59 -20.85 -6.07 -10.86
N GLU A 60 -20.95 -7.39 -10.86
CA GLU A 60 -21.20 -8.20 -9.66
C GLU A 60 -19.91 -8.77 -9.05
N ARG A 61 -18.80 -8.76 -9.79
CA ARG A 61 -17.50 -9.29 -9.30
C ARG A 61 -16.90 -8.37 -8.27
N LYS A 62 -16.32 -9.00 -7.23
CA LYS A 62 -15.60 -8.30 -6.17
C LYS A 62 -14.11 -8.46 -6.38
N LEU A 63 -13.38 -7.37 -6.31
CA LEU A 63 -11.92 -7.37 -6.38
C LEU A 63 -11.33 -6.96 -5.05
N VAL A 64 -10.38 -7.72 -4.51
CA VAL A 64 -9.47 -7.21 -3.50
C VAL A 64 -8.12 -6.89 -4.14
N VAL A 65 -7.61 -5.70 -3.84
CA VAL A 65 -6.27 -5.27 -4.23
C VAL A 65 -5.37 -5.35 -3.01
N LEU A 66 -4.44 -6.30 -3.00
CA LEU A 66 -3.44 -6.44 -1.96
C LEU A 66 -2.23 -5.56 -2.31
N LEU A 67 -2.05 -4.45 -1.60
CA LEU A 67 -0.86 -3.60 -1.69
C LEU A 67 0.18 -4.15 -0.72
N SER A 68 1.04 -5.04 -1.20
CA SER A 68 1.93 -5.86 -0.38
C SER A 68 3.01 -5.05 0.33
N TRP A 69 3.47 -5.57 1.46
CA TRP A 69 4.64 -5.00 2.17
C TRP A 69 5.95 -5.26 1.44
N LEU A 70 6.95 -4.50 1.77
CA LEU A 70 8.27 -4.62 1.18
C LEU A 70 8.92 -5.97 1.54
N GLY A 71 9.40 -6.69 0.53
CA GLY A 71 9.98 -8.02 0.72
C GLY A 71 8.95 -9.15 0.91
N ALA A 72 7.66 -8.91 0.67
CA ALA A 72 6.64 -9.94 0.70
C ALA A 72 6.94 -11.07 -0.29
N ARG A 73 7.02 -12.30 0.23
CA ARG A 73 7.22 -13.51 -0.58
C ARG A 73 5.86 -14.09 -0.98
N GLU A 74 5.79 -14.81 -2.11
CA GLU A 74 4.54 -15.42 -2.58
C GLU A 74 3.86 -16.26 -1.49
N ARG A 75 4.62 -17.10 -0.78
CA ARG A 75 4.09 -17.92 0.32
C ARG A 75 3.47 -17.13 1.46
N ASP A 76 3.93 -15.88 1.66
CA ASP A 76 3.45 -15.04 2.76
C ASP A 76 2.16 -14.30 2.34
N ILE A 77 2.00 -14.01 1.04
CA ILE A 77 0.79 -13.42 0.46
C ILE A 77 -0.29 -14.48 0.25
N GLU A 78 0.09 -15.74 0.00
CA GLU A 78 -0.84 -16.82 -0.32
C GLU A 78 -1.97 -16.98 0.72
N LYS A 79 -1.68 -16.83 2.00
CA LYS A 79 -2.69 -16.90 3.07
C LYS A 79 -3.78 -15.82 2.94
N TYR A 80 -3.40 -14.61 2.52
CA TYR A 80 -4.35 -13.51 2.27
C TYR A 80 -5.12 -13.74 0.97
N ARG A 81 -4.44 -14.29 -0.04
CA ARG A 81 -5.07 -14.67 -1.30
C ARG A 81 -6.16 -15.70 -1.05
N GLN A 82 -5.86 -16.80 -0.36
CA GLN A 82 -6.82 -17.82 -0.02
C GLN A 82 -7.96 -17.30 0.88
N PHE A 83 -7.64 -16.41 1.81
CA PHE A 83 -8.64 -15.75 2.65
C PHE A 83 -9.70 -15.02 1.83
N TYR A 84 -9.30 -14.28 0.81
CA TYR A 84 -10.24 -13.52 -0.04
C TYR A 84 -10.87 -14.36 -1.14
N LEU A 85 -10.14 -15.29 -1.76
CA LEU A 85 -10.71 -16.23 -2.72
C LEU A 85 -11.85 -17.06 -2.10
N GLY A 86 -11.65 -17.54 -0.86
CA GLY A 86 -12.70 -18.25 -0.11
C GLY A 86 -13.95 -17.42 0.20
N ARG A 87 -13.88 -16.09 0.02
CA ARG A 87 -15.00 -15.15 0.17
C ARG A 87 -15.55 -14.64 -1.16
N GLY A 88 -15.14 -15.26 -2.27
CA GLY A 88 -15.61 -14.96 -3.61
C GLY A 88 -15.07 -13.66 -4.19
N PHE A 89 -13.88 -13.22 -3.76
CA PHE A 89 -13.17 -12.11 -4.41
C PHE A 89 -12.22 -12.61 -5.49
N ASP A 90 -12.08 -11.83 -6.56
CA ASP A 90 -10.86 -11.85 -7.35
C ASP A 90 -9.74 -11.16 -6.56
N VAL A 91 -8.51 -11.57 -6.76
CA VAL A 91 -7.38 -11.03 -6.00
C VAL A 91 -6.32 -10.46 -6.95
N LEU A 92 -6.05 -9.17 -6.83
CA LEU A 92 -4.92 -8.51 -7.49
C LEU A 92 -3.83 -8.23 -6.44
N ASN A 93 -2.65 -8.79 -6.63
CA ASN A 93 -1.51 -8.49 -5.76
C ASN A 93 -0.57 -7.49 -6.41
N VAL A 94 -0.39 -6.34 -5.77
CA VAL A 94 0.51 -5.27 -6.20
C VAL A 94 1.77 -5.30 -5.32
N LYS A 95 2.90 -5.66 -5.93
CA LYS A 95 4.20 -5.74 -5.25
C LYS A 95 5.02 -4.48 -5.46
N THR A 96 5.76 -4.13 -4.43
CA THR A 96 6.71 -3.01 -4.44
C THR A 96 8.09 -3.52 -4.06
N SER A 97 9.11 -3.17 -4.82
CA SER A 97 10.50 -3.47 -4.53
C SER A 97 11.21 -2.28 -3.86
N PRO A 98 12.37 -2.48 -3.21
CA PRO A 98 13.16 -1.38 -2.67
C PRO A 98 13.52 -0.32 -3.73
N TRP A 99 13.75 -0.73 -4.98
CA TRP A 99 14.09 0.17 -6.07
C TRP A 99 12.91 1.07 -6.48
N ASP A 100 11.68 0.55 -6.41
CA ASP A 100 10.47 1.33 -6.68
C ASP A 100 10.28 2.45 -5.65
N LEU A 101 10.75 2.23 -4.41
CA LEU A 101 10.74 3.23 -3.35
C LEU A 101 11.91 4.19 -3.46
N LEU A 102 13.13 3.73 -3.77
CA LEU A 102 14.28 4.62 -3.94
C LEU A 102 14.08 5.61 -5.09
N LEU A 103 13.42 5.21 -6.17
CA LEU A 103 13.08 6.09 -7.29
C LEU A 103 11.56 6.15 -7.49
N PRO A 104 10.83 6.78 -6.57
CA PRO A 104 9.36 6.73 -6.54
C PRO A 104 8.72 7.31 -7.80
N ASN A 105 9.37 8.29 -8.43
CA ASN A 105 8.89 8.91 -9.66
C ASN A 105 9.09 8.03 -10.91
N VAL A 106 9.80 6.90 -10.79
CA VAL A 106 9.99 5.92 -11.88
C VAL A 106 9.27 4.63 -11.53
N GLY A 107 9.62 4.00 -10.40
CA GLY A 107 9.11 2.69 -10.01
C GLY A 107 7.67 2.74 -9.50
N ALA A 108 7.43 3.40 -8.37
CA ALA A 108 6.09 3.47 -7.77
C ALA A 108 5.07 4.15 -8.68
N ARG A 109 5.49 5.16 -9.47
CA ARG A 109 4.64 5.79 -10.48
C ARG A 109 4.20 4.79 -11.54
N LYS A 110 5.15 4.01 -12.09
CA LYS A 110 4.83 3.01 -13.12
C LYS A 110 3.86 1.95 -12.63
N ILE A 111 4.03 1.49 -11.39
CA ILE A 111 3.09 0.56 -10.75
C ILE A 111 1.68 1.18 -10.69
N SER A 112 1.60 2.46 -10.33
CA SER A 112 0.32 3.16 -10.21
C SER A 112 -0.35 3.37 -11.58
N GLU A 113 0.41 3.72 -12.61
CA GLU A 113 -0.06 3.83 -13.99
C GLU A 113 -0.63 2.49 -14.49
N ASP A 114 0.09 1.39 -14.26
CA ASP A 114 -0.33 0.05 -14.67
C ASP A 114 -1.59 -0.42 -13.91
N PHE A 115 -1.68 -0.08 -12.61
CA PHE A 115 -2.88 -0.36 -11.83
C PHE A 115 -4.11 0.40 -12.35
N VAL A 116 -3.97 1.70 -12.60
CA VAL A 116 -5.08 2.51 -13.14
C VAL A 116 -5.54 1.97 -14.48
N ARG A 117 -4.60 1.61 -15.37
CA ARG A 117 -4.91 0.96 -16.66
C ARG A 117 -5.67 -0.33 -16.46
N PHE A 118 -5.21 -1.21 -15.55
CA PHE A 118 -5.92 -2.45 -15.21
C PHE A 118 -7.36 -2.19 -14.76
N MET A 119 -7.57 -1.20 -13.90
CA MET A 119 -8.91 -0.87 -13.40
C MET A 119 -9.82 -0.32 -14.50
N ILE A 120 -9.27 0.49 -15.42
CA ILE A 120 -10.02 0.99 -16.59
C ILE A 120 -10.44 -0.17 -17.49
N ASP A 121 -9.53 -1.12 -17.76
CA ASP A 121 -9.77 -2.25 -18.63
C ASP A 121 -10.79 -3.24 -18.04
N LYS A 122 -10.68 -3.52 -16.74
CA LYS A 122 -11.49 -4.56 -16.06
C LYS A 122 -12.81 -4.06 -15.48
N GLN A 123 -12.93 -2.77 -15.25
CA GLN A 123 -14.17 -2.09 -14.81
C GLN A 123 -14.86 -2.69 -13.58
N TYR A 124 -14.08 -3.11 -12.57
CA TYR A 124 -14.67 -3.55 -11.31
C TYR A 124 -15.42 -2.41 -10.61
N SER A 125 -16.61 -2.70 -10.09
CA SER A 125 -17.47 -1.77 -9.35
C SER A 125 -17.49 -2.03 -7.83
N ASN A 126 -16.92 -3.16 -7.39
CA ASN A 126 -16.88 -3.59 -5.99
C ASN A 126 -15.44 -3.92 -5.58
N VAL A 127 -14.68 -2.91 -5.18
CA VAL A 127 -13.25 -3.01 -4.88
C VAL A 127 -13.01 -2.82 -3.39
N LEU A 128 -12.20 -3.71 -2.81
CA LEU A 128 -11.58 -3.56 -1.51
C LEU A 128 -10.10 -3.28 -1.71
N LEU A 129 -9.57 -2.22 -1.10
CA LEU A 129 -8.13 -2.02 -1.02
C LEU A 129 -7.63 -2.59 0.31
N HIS A 130 -6.57 -3.40 0.29
CA HIS A 130 -5.94 -3.93 1.49
C HIS A 130 -4.43 -3.64 1.44
N GLY A 131 -4.01 -2.61 2.14
CA GLY A 131 -2.64 -2.15 2.19
C GLY A 131 -1.89 -2.66 3.41
N PHE A 132 -0.67 -3.18 3.20
CA PHE A 132 0.22 -3.65 4.25
C PHE A 132 1.46 -2.77 4.30
N SER A 133 1.82 -2.25 5.48
CA SER A 133 3.06 -1.49 5.67
C SER A 133 3.20 -0.35 4.64
N VAL A 134 4.17 -0.43 3.74
CA VAL A 134 4.37 0.51 2.61
C VAL A 134 3.20 0.52 1.62
N GLY A 135 2.24 -0.39 1.75
CA GLY A 135 0.99 -0.36 0.99
C GLY A 135 0.19 0.92 1.20
N GLY A 136 0.35 1.59 2.35
CA GLY A 136 -0.20 2.93 2.57
C GLY A 136 0.42 4.00 1.67
N TYR A 137 1.73 3.94 1.46
CA TYR A 137 2.40 4.78 0.48
C TYR A 137 1.88 4.50 -0.95
N MET A 138 1.78 3.22 -1.32
CA MET A 138 1.23 2.85 -2.63
C MET A 138 -0.21 3.30 -2.82
N PHE A 139 -1.04 3.23 -1.77
CA PHE A 139 -2.39 3.78 -1.80
C PHE A 139 -2.40 5.28 -2.16
N GLY A 140 -1.60 6.11 -1.47
CA GLY A 140 -1.49 7.53 -1.80
C GLY A 140 -0.94 7.78 -3.21
N ARG A 141 -0.01 6.95 -3.68
CA ARG A 141 0.51 7.01 -5.06
C ARG A 141 -0.57 6.72 -6.11
N LEU A 142 -1.42 5.71 -5.86
CA LEU A 142 -2.57 5.40 -6.73
C LEU A 142 -3.52 6.60 -6.83
N LEU A 143 -3.78 7.28 -5.73
CA LEU A 143 -4.65 8.46 -5.72
C LEU A 143 -4.04 9.63 -6.50
N LEU A 144 -2.73 9.89 -6.32
CA LEU A 144 -2.03 10.91 -7.12
C LEU A 144 -2.02 10.58 -8.62
N GLU A 145 -1.98 9.31 -8.97
CA GLU A 145 -2.10 8.90 -10.37
C GLU A 145 -3.51 9.13 -10.91
N LEU A 146 -4.53 8.78 -10.13
CA LEU A 146 -5.92 9.03 -10.49
C LEU A 146 -6.25 10.51 -10.72
N ASP A 147 -5.61 11.42 -9.97
CA ASP A 147 -5.81 12.86 -10.14
C ASP A 147 -5.36 13.39 -11.52
N LYS A 148 -4.55 12.63 -12.27
CA LYS A 148 -4.11 12.99 -13.62
C LYS A 148 -5.12 12.60 -14.70
N HIS A 149 -6.11 11.78 -14.36
CA HIS A 149 -7.14 11.32 -15.29
C HIS A 149 -8.33 12.26 -15.31
N GLU A 150 -9.11 12.20 -16.40
CA GLU A 150 -10.36 12.93 -16.51
C GLU A 150 -11.30 12.63 -15.34
N ARG A 151 -12.06 13.64 -14.93
CA ARG A 151 -12.95 13.55 -13.77
C ARG A 151 -13.87 12.33 -13.82
N GLY A 152 -14.46 12.02 -14.98
CA GLY A 152 -15.36 10.88 -15.13
C GLY A 152 -14.68 9.53 -14.83
N VAL A 153 -13.45 9.33 -15.33
CA VAL A 153 -12.64 8.13 -15.06
C VAL A 153 -12.27 8.06 -13.60
N ARG A 154 -11.74 9.16 -13.04
CA ARG A 154 -11.37 9.26 -11.64
C ARG A 154 -12.52 8.95 -10.71
N ASP A 155 -13.66 9.64 -10.90
CA ASP A 155 -14.83 9.49 -10.01
C ASP A 155 -15.41 8.07 -10.12
N LYS A 156 -15.45 7.46 -11.30
CA LYS A 156 -15.85 6.06 -11.48
C LYS A 156 -14.97 5.10 -10.66
N MET A 157 -13.65 5.28 -10.72
CA MET A 157 -12.71 4.44 -9.97
C MET A 157 -12.81 4.67 -8.46
N LEU A 158 -12.88 5.91 -8.00
CA LEU A 158 -13.03 6.21 -6.57
C LEU A 158 -14.35 5.64 -6.03
N ASN A 159 -15.44 5.74 -6.77
CA ASN A 159 -16.74 5.20 -6.39
C ASN A 159 -16.81 3.67 -6.43
N SER A 160 -15.91 3.01 -7.15
CA SER A 160 -15.80 1.55 -7.13
C SER A 160 -15.21 1.00 -5.83
N VAL A 161 -14.43 1.80 -5.09
CA VAL A 161 -13.82 1.39 -3.83
C VAL A 161 -14.86 1.44 -2.71
N ARG A 162 -15.21 0.28 -2.18
CA ARG A 162 -16.22 0.12 -1.12
C ARG A 162 -15.64 0.20 0.28
N GLY A 163 -14.35 -0.05 0.43
CA GLY A 163 -13.67 0.02 1.72
C GLY A 163 -12.17 -0.14 1.59
N ILE A 164 -11.47 0.24 2.65
CA ILE A 164 -10.02 0.12 2.76
C ILE A 164 -9.70 -0.63 4.05
N VAL A 165 -8.74 -1.55 3.98
CA VAL A 165 -8.12 -2.18 5.14
C VAL A 165 -6.65 -1.82 5.15
N PHE A 166 -6.15 -1.30 6.26
CA PHE A 166 -4.72 -1.13 6.48
C PHE A 166 -4.24 -2.05 7.59
N ASP A 167 -3.26 -2.88 7.27
CA ASP A 167 -2.58 -3.76 8.22
C ASP A 167 -1.17 -3.24 8.45
N SER A 168 -0.87 -2.85 9.68
CA SER A 168 0.46 -2.38 10.07
C SER A 168 0.96 -1.21 9.20
N LEU A 169 0.09 -0.22 8.97
CA LEU A 169 0.38 0.95 8.13
C LEU A 169 1.63 1.68 8.60
N VAL A 170 2.56 1.97 7.69
CA VAL A 170 3.78 2.75 7.99
C VAL A 170 3.63 4.16 7.46
N PRO A 171 3.53 5.16 8.33
CA PRO A 171 3.59 6.56 7.95
C PRO A 171 4.99 6.92 7.39
N PHE A 172 5.08 8.06 6.72
CA PHE A 172 6.32 8.48 6.03
C PHE A 172 7.53 8.52 6.97
N GLU A 173 7.34 8.98 8.19
CA GLU A 173 8.38 9.13 9.22
C GLU A 173 9.06 7.80 9.57
N GLY A 174 8.32 6.69 9.51
CA GLY A 174 8.81 5.33 9.76
C GLY A 174 9.50 4.67 8.55
N THR A 175 9.45 5.28 7.36
CA THR A 175 9.86 4.63 6.10
C THR A 175 11.32 4.19 6.11
N CYS A 176 12.28 5.05 6.50
CA CYS A 176 13.70 4.69 6.52
C CYS A 176 13.99 3.54 7.46
N TYR A 177 13.41 3.56 8.65
CA TYR A 177 13.54 2.48 9.63
C TYR A 177 12.92 1.17 9.11
N GLY A 178 11.70 1.23 8.56
CA GLY A 178 10.99 0.07 8.02
C GLY A 178 11.74 -0.56 6.84
N VAL A 179 12.23 0.24 5.89
CA VAL A 179 13.02 -0.24 4.75
C VAL A 179 14.31 -0.89 5.21
N ALA A 180 15.05 -0.26 6.13
CA ALA A 180 16.30 -0.80 6.65
C ALA A 180 16.09 -2.17 7.31
N ASN A 181 15.07 -2.31 8.15
CA ASN A 181 14.74 -3.57 8.83
C ASN A 181 14.12 -4.63 7.91
N SER A 182 13.60 -4.25 6.76
CA SER A 182 13.17 -5.21 5.72
C SER A 182 14.35 -5.82 4.94
N ILE A 183 15.47 -5.09 4.86
CA ILE A 183 16.67 -5.51 4.13
C ILE A 183 17.53 -6.46 4.97
N THR A 184 17.66 -6.20 6.28
CA THR A 184 18.51 -7.00 7.17
C THR A 184 17.93 -7.13 8.57
N GLN A 185 18.20 -8.27 9.20
CA GLN A 185 17.84 -8.50 10.61
C GLN A 185 18.98 -8.15 11.59
N ASN A 186 20.16 -7.81 11.07
CA ASN A 186 21.26 -7.35 11.92
C ASN A 186 21.01 -5.90 12.35
N PRO A 187 20.90 -5.60 13.65
CA PRO A 187 20.53 -4.27 14.11
C PRO A 187 21.56 -3.18 13.79
N ILE A 188 22.86 -3.53 13.73
CA ILE A 188 23.92 -2.59 13.38
C ILE A 188 23.84 -2.27 11.89
N ALA A 189 23.71 -3.29 11.04
CA ALA A 189 23.55 -3.11 9.60
C ALA A 189 22.27 -2.35 9.27
N ALA A 190 21.15 -2.64 9.96
CA ALA A 190 19.90 -1.90 9.80
C ALA A 190 20.09 -0.41 10.13
N LYS A 191 20.79 -0.10 11.23
CA LYS A 191 21.07 1.29 11.61
C LYS A 191 21.92 2.04 10.57
N ILE A 192 22.93 1.38 10.02
CA ILE A 192 23.77 1.96 8.95
C ILE A 192 22.91 2.21 7.69
N ILE A 193 22.11 1.23 7.27
CA ILE A 193 21.21 1.38 6.12
C ILE A 193 20.20 2.51 6.35
N GLU A 194 19.62 2.61 7.54
CA GLU A 194 18.71 3.69 7.90
C GLU A 194 19.38 5.07 7.75
N GLN A 195 20.62 5.24 8.24
CA GLN A 195 21.33 6.52 8.07
C GLN A 195 21.64 6.83 6.61
N ILE A 196 22.03 5.83 5.82
CA ILE A 196 22.23 5.99 4.38
C ILE A 196 20.93 6.41 3.69
N LEU A 197 19.80 5.82 4.05
CA LEU A 197 18.50 6.19 3.48
C LEU A 197 18.08 7.61 3.88
N ARG A 198 18.29 8.01 5.14
CA ARG A 198 18.03 9.38 5.61
C ARG A 198 18.90 10.40 4.86
N PHE A 199 20.17 10.10 4.69
CA PHE A 199 21.09 10.95 3.91
C PHE A 199 20.65 11.01 2.44
N TYR A 200 20.29 9.87 1.84
CA TYR A 200 19.76 9.81 0.48
C TYR A 200 18.50 10.68 0.33
N LEU A 201 17.55 10.62 1.25
CA LEU A 201 16.35 11.44 1.22
C LEU A 201 16.69 12.93 1.38
N PHE A 202 17.67 13.26 2.22
CA PHE A 202 18.12 14.63 2.42
C PHE A 202 18.67 15.25 1.14
N ILE A 203 19.64 14.58 0.48
CA ILE A 203 20.26 15.09 -0.76
C ILE A 203 19.38 14.90 -1.99
N GLY A 204 18.54 13.86 -1.98
CA GLY A 204 17.65 13.48 -3.08
C GLY A 204 16.27 14.12 -3.02
N HIS A 205 16.15 15.34 -2.45
CA HIS A 205 14.85 15.98 -2.24
C HIS A 205 13.97 15.97 -3.51
N ASN A 206 14.50 16.41 -4.63
CA ASN A 206 13.77 16.47 -5.91
C ASN A 206 13.56 15.09 -6.57
N ILE A 207 14.32 14.08 -6.16
CA ILE A 207 14.28 12.73 -6.75
C ILE A 207 13.32 11.83 -6.00
N ALA A 208 13.29 11.95 -4.68
CA ALA A 208 12.55 11.06 -3.80
C ALA A 208 11.67 11.79 -2.77
N THR A 209 12.26 12.63 -1.91
CA THR A 209 11.58 13.18 -0.74
C THR A 209 10.35 14.00 -1.10
N LYS A 210 10.44 14.87 -2.11
CA LYS A 210 9.28 15.63 -2.60
C LYS A 210 8.10 14.71 -2.94
N HIS A 211 8.35 13.61 -3.62
CA HIS A 211 7.30 12.67 -4.01
C HIS A 211 6.72 11.90 -2.83
N TYR A 212 7.52 11.64 -1.79
CA TYR A 212 7.03 11.07 -0.54
C TYR A 212 6.15 12.04 0.22
N LEU A 213 6.52 13.32 0.28
CA LEU A 213 5.73 14.37 0.92
C LEU A 213 4.39 14.58 0.20
N GLU A 214 4.39 14.63 -1.14
CA GLU A 214 3.16 14.71 -1.94
C GLU A 214 2.19 13.56 -1.63
N VAL A 215 2.73 12.34 -1.47
CA VAL A 215 1.94 11.17 -1.10
C VAL A 215 1.43 11.27 0.34
N SER A 216 2.29 11.68 1.27
CA SER A 216 1.92 11.87 2.67
C SER A 216 0.79 12.88 2.81
N ASP A 217 0.92 14.06 2.20
CA ASP A 217 -0.12 15.09 2.19
C ASP A 217 -1.44 14.56 1.61
N LYS A 218 -1.35 13.76 0.54
CA LYS A 218 -2.53 13.14 -0.07
C LYS A 218 -3.22 12.17 0.88
N VAL A 219 -2.46 11.35 1.61
CA VAL A 219 -3.01 10.39 2.59
C VAL A 219 -3.61 11.12 3.78
N TRP A 220 -2.89 12.07 4.37
CA TRP A 220 -3.37 12.84 5.52
C TRP A 220 -4.61 13.67 5.20
N GLY A 221 -4.76 14.15 3.96
CA GLY A 221 -5.91 14.93 3.49
C GLY A 221 -7.23 14.18 3.38
N GLY A 222 -7.31 12.90 3.76
CA GLY A 222 -8.55 12.12 3.70
C GLY A 222 -9.11 11.99 2.28
N PRO A 223 -8.39 11.37 1.37
CA PRO A 223 -8.61 11.49 -0.08
C PRO A 223 -9.78 10.67 -0.61
N LEU A 224 -10.23 9.66 0.10
CA LEU A 224 -11.27 8.72 -0.33
C LEU A 224 -12.30 8.54 0.78
N ARG A 225 -13.53 8.96 0.52
CA ARG A 225 -14.62 8.92 1.49
C ARG A 225 -15.32 7.56 1.49
N CYS A 226 -14.61 6.52 1.85
CA CYS A 226 -15.19 5.19 2.09
C CYS A 226 -14.77 4.67 3.47
N PRO A 227 -15.54 3.77 4.08
CA PRO A 227 -15.18 3.17 5.36
C PRO A 227 -13.77 2.57 5.34
N THR A 228 -13.03 2.72 6.42
CA THR A 228 -11.66 2.23 6.54
C THR A 228 -11.45 1.47 7.84
N LEU A 229 -10.81 0.30 7.75
CA LEU A 229 -10.40 -0.53 8.89
C LEU A 229 -8.89 -0.46 9.08
N PHE A 230 -8.46 -0.03 10.26
CA PHE A 230 -7.05 -0.04 10.67
C PHE A 230 -6.78 -1.21 11.62
N LEU A 231 -5.81 -2.06 11.26
CA LEU A 231 -5.37 -3.22 12.01
C LEU A 231 -3.94 -3.00 12.48
N ASN A 232 -3.72 -2.90 13.78
CA ASN A 232 -2.43 -2.55 14.36
C ASN A 232 -2.10 -3.37 15.62
N SER A 233 -0.82 -3.38 15.98
CA SER A 233 -0.32 -3.92 17.24
C SER A 233 0.46 -2.84 18.00
N LYS A 234 0.31 -2.83 19.33
CA LYS A 234 1.09 -1.93 20.20
C LYS A 234 2.59 -2.27 20.20
N ASP A 235 2.93 -3.52 19.89
CA ASP A 235 4.31 -4.02 19.88
C ASP A 235 4.95 -4.03 18.49
N ASP A 236 4.27 -3.46 17.49
CA ASP A 236 4.83 -3.25 16.17
C ASP A 236 5.84 -2.09 16.23
N LYS A 237 7.13 -2.42 16.07
CA LYS A 237 8.22 -1.44 16.13
C LYS A 237 8.39 -0.61 14.85
N ILE A 238 7.70 -0.98 13.78
CA ILE A 238 7.81 -0.33 12.47
C ILE A 238 6.58 0.57 12.23
N SER A 239 5.38 0.05 12.54
CA SER A 239 4.13 0.78 12.43
C SER A 239 3.76 1.34 13.82
N ASP A 240 4.02 2.61 14.07
CA ASP A 240 3.60 3.23 15.33
C ASP A 240 2.06 3.36 15.36
N HIS A 241 1.44 2.57 16.23
CA HIS A 241 -0.02 2.55 16.37
C HIS A 241 -0.60 3.91 16.74
N LYS A 242 0.13 4.76 17.51
CA LYS A 242 -0.35 6.09 17.90
C LYS A 242 -0.45 7.03 16.70
N VAL A 243 0.50 6.95 15.76
CA VAL A 243 0.45 7.73 14.53
C VAL A 243 -0.71 7.25 13.64
N VAL A 244 -0.93 5.94 13.57
CA VAL A 244 -2.06 5.37 12.82
C VAL A 244 -3.40 5.71 13.45
N GLU A 245 -3.50 5.69 14.78
CA GLU A 245 -4.70 6.15 15.50
C GLU A 245 -4.98 7.63 15.24
N HIS A 246 -3.94 8.47 15.28
CA HIS A 246 -4.07 9.88 14.94
C HIS A 246 -4.56 10.09 13.50
N LEU A 247 -4.01 9.36 12.53
CA LEU A 247 -4.49 9.39 11.15
C LEU A 247 -5.97 9.00 11.06
N ALA A 248 -6.37 7.93 11.75
CA ALA A 248 -7.77 7.50 11.78
C ALA A 248 -8.69 8.56 12.40
N ASP A 249 -8.24 9.26 13.42
CA ASP A 249 -9.00 10.35 14.07
C ASP A 249 -9.12 11.57 13.13
N VAL A 250 -8.04 11.93 12.41
CA VAL A 250 -8.08 12.98 11.39
C VAL A 250 -9.08 12.62 10.29
N TRP A 251 -9.05 11.37 9.80
CA TRP A 251 -10.01 10.92 8.79
C TRP A 251 -11.45 10.92 9.32
N SER A 252 -11.66 10.53 10.56
CA SER A 252 -12.98 10.64 11.21
C SER A 252 -13.46 12.08 11.26
N GLY A 253 -12.57 13.03 11.53
CA GLY A 253 -12.86 14.47 11.48
C GLY A 253 -13.28 14.97 10.09
N PHE A 254 -12.87 14.31 9.03
CA PHE A 254 -13.33 14.57 7.65
C PHE A 254 -14.64 13.84 7.30
N GLY A 255 -15.24 13.12 8.26
CA GLY A 255 -16.47 12.35 8.05
C GLY A 255 -16.23 10.99 7.36
N ILE A 256 -15.00 10.48 7.36
CA ILE A 256 -14.69 9.12 6.92
C ILE A 256 -14.97 8.17 8.09
N GLU A 257 -15.76 7.15 7.86
CA GLU A 257 -16.02 6.12 8.86
C GLU A 257 -14.77 5.26 9.09
N THR A 258 -14.25 5.24 10.32
CA THR A 258 -13.05 4.49 10.67
C THR A 258 -13.36 3.41 11.71
N HIS A 259 -12.81 2.22 11.47
CA HIS A 259 -12.85 1.07 12.36
C HIS A 259 -11.42 0.74 12.78
N LYS A 260 -11.23 0.24 13.99
CA LYS A 260 -9.91 -0.04 14.54
C LYS A 260 -9.88 -1.43 15.18
N MET A 261 -8.81 -2.18 14.95
CA MET A 261 -8.43 -3.36 15.74
C MET A 261 -7.00 -3.13 16.25
N LEU A 262 -6.85 -3.04 17.55
CA LEU A 262 -5.55 -2.92 18.22
C LEU A 262 -5.35 -4.11 19.12
N VAL A 263 -4.21 -4.80 18.95
CA VAL A 263 -3.82 -5.96 19.76
C VAL A 263 -2.44 -5.76 20.36
N ASP A 264 -2.09 -6.63 21.30
CA ASP A 264 -0.73 -6.73 21.86
C ASP A 264 0.00 -7.90 21.18
N ASN A 265 1.33 -7.98 21.35
CA ASN A 265 2.17 -9.14 21.01
C ASN A 265 2.16 -9.57 19.53
N SER A 266 2.05 -8.62 18.59
CA SER A 266 2.25 -8.92 17.18
C SER A 266 3.38 -8.07 16.58
N PRO A 267 4.42 -8.70 16.01
CA PRO A 267 5.39 -7.99 15.18
C PRO A 267 4.75 -7.48 13.89
N HIS A 268 5.48 -6.63 13.18
CA HIS A 268 5.07 -6.00 11.94
C HIS A 268 4.54 -6.98 10.88
N VAL A 269 3.34 -6.71 10.34
CA VAL A 269 2.63 -7.53 9.33
C VAL A 269 2.48 -9.01 9.75
N GLN A 270 2.30 -9.28 11.05
CA GLN A 270 2.06 -10.63 11.55
C GLN A 270 0.70 -10.80 12.26
N LEU A 271 -0.17 -9.80 12.19
CA LEU A 271 -1.48 -9.82 12.83
C LEU A 271 -2.30 -11.05 12.44
N PHE A 272 -2.42 -11.34 11.15
CA PHE A 272 -3.15 -12.52 10.67
C PHE A 272 -2.58 -13.85 11.17
N ARG A 273 -1.26 -13.92 11.37
CA ARG A 273 -0.60 -15.13 11.88
C ARG A 273 -0.75 -15.30 13.39
N ARG A 274 -0.64 -14.20 14.14
CA ARG A 274 -0.59 -14.20 15.60
C ARG A 274 -1.97 -14.16 16.23
N HIS A 275 -2.90 -13.45 15.60
CA HIS A 275 -4.24 -13.18 16.10
C HIS A 275 -5.29 -13.57 15.04
N ASN A 276 -5.17 -14.77 14.47
CA ASN A 276 -5.96 -15.21 13.32
C ASN A 276 -7.46 -15.01 13.51
N GLN A 277 -8.01 -15.43 14.67
CA GLN A 277 -9.44 -15.32 14.94
C GLN A 277 -9.88 -13.83 14.97
N ALA A 278 -9.24 -13.00 15.80
CA ALA A 278 -9.59 -11.59 15.93
C ALA A 278 -9.43 -10.83 14.60
N TYR A 279 -8.36 -11.16 13.85
CA TYR A 279 -8.14 -10.61 12.51
C TYR A 279 -9.27 -10.97 11.55
N THR A 280 -9.59 -12.25 11.46
CA THR A 280 -10.64 -12.77 10.59
C THR A 280 -12.00 -12.17 10.93
N GLU A 281 -12.38 -12.17 12.21
CA GLU A 281 -13.63 -11.60 12.68
C GLU A 281 -13.73 -10.09 12.38
N SER A 282 -12.63 -9.34 12.59
CA SER A 282 -12.59 -7.90 12.30
C SER A 282 -12.76 -7.61 10.81
N VAL A 283 -12.05 -8.35 9.95
CA VAL A 283 -12.17 -8.17 8.50
C VAL A 283 -13.55 -8.63 8.01
N ASP A 284 -14.07 -9.77 8.50
CA ASP A 284 -15.40 -10.26 8.09
C ASP A 284 -16.53 -9.31 8.52
N LYS A 285 -16.44 -8.75 9.73
CA LYS A 285 -17.38 -7.71 10.20
C LYS A 285 -17.32 -6.48 9.30
N PHE A 286 -16.11 -6.06 8.94
CA PHE A 286 -15.91 -4.92 8.04
C PHE A 286 -16.44 -5.21 6.63
N LEU A 287 -16.15 -6.38 6.04
CA LEU A 287 -16.68 -6.79 4.73
C LEU A 287 -18.21 -6.80 4.71
N LYS A 288 -18.84 -7.27 5.82
CA LYS A 288 -20.30 -7.23 5.96
C LYS A 288 -20.81 -5.79 6.01
N HIS A 289 -20.14 -4.91 6.75
CA HIS A 289 -20.49 -3.51 6.88
C HIS A 289 -20.45 -2.77 5.53
N VAL A 290 -19.39 -2.97 4.74
CA VAL A 290 -19.24 -2.37 3.39
C VAL A 290 -19.98 -3.16 2.30
N LYS A 291 -20.83 -4.11 2.67
CA LYS A 291 -21.67 -4.94 1.78
C LYS A 291 -20.88 -5.77 0.75
N LEU A 292 -19.67 -6.15 1.08
CA LEU A 292 -18.82 -7.01 0.24
C LEU A 292 -18.87 -8.50 0.66
N ASN A 293 -19.61 -8.85 1.73
CA ASN A 293 -19.73 -10.22 2.23
C ASN A 293 -20.99 -10.96 1.71
N GLN A 294 -21.69 -10.42 0.73
CA GLN A 294 -22.82 -11.13 0.15
C GLN A 294 -22.29 -12.27 -0.72
N ALA A 295 -22.59 -13.53 -0.34
CA ALA A 295 -22.47 -14.65 -1.24
C ALA A 295 -23.37 -14.36 -2.45
N THR A 296 -22.83 -14.47 -3.65
CA THR A 296 -23.66 -14.47 -4.87
C THR A 296 -24.62 -15.64 -4.75
N THR A 297 -25.89 -15.34 -4.47
CA THR A 297 -26.92 -16.36 -4.41
C THR A 297 -27.10 -16.85 -5.84
N LEU A 298 -26.49 -18.00 -6.15
CA LEU A 298 -26.83 -18.73 -7.38
C LEU A 298 -28.31 -19.08 -7.27
N THR A 299 -29.15 -18.27 -7.88
CA THR A 299 -30.55 -18.65 -8.14
C THR A 299 -30.51 -19.84 -9.09
N ASN A 300 -30.57 -21.05 -8.51
CA ASN A 300 -30.90 -22.26 -9.23
C ASN A 300 -32.32 -22.10 -9.77
N THR A 301 -32.43 -21.49 -10.92
CA THR A 301 -33.66 -21.61 -11.72
C THR A 301 -33.67 -23.01 -12.29
N LYS A 302 -34.14 -23.96 -11.48
CA LYS A 302 -34.62 -25.24 -12.01
C LYS A 302 -35.79 -24.90 -12.91
N GLN A 303 -35.55 -24.93 -14.20
CA GLN A 303 -36.63 -25.05 -15.17
C GLN A 303 -37.34 -26.39 -14.92
N LYS A 304 -38.62 -26.29 -14.60
CA LYS A 304 -39.56 -27.39 -14.72
C LYS A 304 -39.96 -27.58 -16.18
#